data_55404d9aa4b542902277969425a14cbb
#
_entry.id   55404d9aa4b542902277969425a14cbb
#
_cell.length_a   1.000
_cell.length_b   1.000
_cell.length_c   1.000
_cell.angle_alpha   90.00
_cell.angle_beta   90.00
_cell.angle_gamma   90.00
#
_symmetry.space_group_name_H-M   'P 1'
#
loop_
_entity.id
_entity.type
_entity.pdbx_description
1 polymer ?
#
loop_
_entity_poly.entity_id
_entity_poly.type
_entity_poly.pdbx_seq_one_letter_code
_entity_poly.pdbx_strand_id
1 'polypeptide(L)'
;STYQTPVPPIEPFPVVQPQGVDPPEHNVFRRLLAPLFTPIAVRGMVDELQRRAVGLIDRFAARGQCDFIADFAARYPTGTFLHLFGLPEERLDEFLALASTFFRSTDPAERADNITQIYAVLDALFREKQASPGTDIASTIVLARDANGQPHDWSDILNCEFLLCVAGLDTVTNT
;
A
#
# COMPACT_ATOMS: atom_id res chain seq x y z
N SER A 1 -18.70 -22.86 -4.02
CA SER A 1 -17.98 -22.39 -5.22
C SER A 1 -16.71 -21.70 -4.75
N THR A 2 -15.63 -22.45 -4.67
CA THR A 2 -14.29 -21.94 -4.37
C THR A 2 -13.82 -21.16 -5.60
N TYR A 3 -13.85 -19.85 -5.55
CA TYR A 3 -13.09 -19.01 -6.46
C TYR A 3 -11.61 -19.11 -6.05
N GLN A 4 -10.97 -20.17 -6.49
CA GLN A 4 -9.51 -20.17 -6.55
C GLN A 4 -9.14 -19.23 -7.70
N THR A 5 -8.54 -18.09 -7.37
CA THR A 5 -7.81 -17.32 -8.38
C THR A 5 -6.79 -18.27 -9.03
N PRO A 6 -6.71 -18.34 -10.38
CA PRO A 6 -5.79 -19.26 -11.06
C PRO A 6 -4.31 -18.82 -11.00
N VAL A 7 -3.97 -17.97 -10.03
CA VAL A 7 -2.58 -17.65 -9.74
C VAL A 7 -2.08 -18.74 -8.81
N PRO A 8 -1.17 -19.63 -9.25
CA PRO A 8 -0.57 -20.59 -8.35
C PRO A 8 0.05 -19.82 -7.18
N PRO A 9 -0.05 -20.34 -5.93
CA PRO A 9 0.61 -19.71 -4.81
C PRO A 9 2.09 -19.59 -5.16
N ILE A 10 2.54 -18.35 -5.33
CA ILE A 10 3.97 -18.09 -5.45
C ILE A 10 4.50 -18.24 -4.02
N GLU A 11 4.94 -19.43 -3.70
CA GLU A 11 5.60 -19.67 -2.42
C GLU A 11 6.87 -18.79 -2.33
N PRO A 12 7.05 -18.01 -1.28
CA PRO A 12 6.29 -17.94 -0.04
C PRO A 12 5.38 -16.68 0.04
N PHE A 13 4.28 -16.64 -0.70
CA PHE A 13 3.33 -15.53 -0.59
C PHE A 13 2.39 -15.77 0.59
N PRO A 14 2.28 -14.83 1.54
CA PRO A 14 1.29 -14.91 2.59
C PRO A 14 -0.13 -14.80 2.01
N VAL A 15 -1.09 -15.39 2.70
CA VAL A 15 -2.51 -15.15 2.41
C VAL A 15 -2.83 -13.70 2.76
N VAL A 16 -3.09 -12.86 1.76
CA VAL A 16 -3.32 -11.43 1.95
C VAL A 16 -4.82 -11.12 1.95
N GLN A 17 -5.26 -10.34 2.94
CA GLN A 17 -6.65 -9.92 3.06
C GLN A 17 -6.90 -8.61 2.28
N PRO A 18 -8.09 -8.46 1.64
CA PRO A 18 -9.18 -9.44 1.51
C PRO A 18 -9.04 -10.41 0.35
N GLN A 19 -8.03 -10.27 -0.52
CA GLN A 19 -7.94 -10.95 -1.82
C GLN A 19 -7.74 -12.47 -1.70
N GLY A 20 -7.02 -12.91 -0.68
CA GLY A 20 -6.65 -14.32 -0.48
C GLY A 20 -7.63 -15.11 0.38
N VAL A 21 -8.73 -14.51 0.82
CA VAL A 21 -9.72 -15.16 1.70
C VAL A 21 -11.11 -15.13 1.11
N ASP A 22 -11.92 -16.16 1.44
CA ASP A 22 -13.32 -16.25 1.04
C ASP A 22 -14.26 -15.63 2.10
N PRO A 23 -15.54 -15.31 1.77
CA PRO A 23 -16.55 -14.97 2.78
C PRO A 23 -16.71 -16.09 3.83
N PRO A 24 -16.88 -15.76 5.13
CA PRO A 24 -17.21 -14.42 5.66
C PRO A 24 -16.01 -13.50 5.90
N GLU A 25 -14.78 -14.00 5.99
CA GLU A 25 -13.56 -13.24 6.32
C GLU A 25 -13.30 -12.11 5.32
N HIS A 26 -13.41 -12.40 4.02
CA HIS A 26 -13.32 -11.40 2.95
C HIS A 26 -14.21 -10.17 3.24
N ASN A 27 -15.45 -10.40 3.69
CA ASN A 27 -16.40 -9.32 3.93
C ASN A 27 -16.01 -8.42 5.12
N VAL A 28 -15.25 -8.95 6.07
CA VAL A 28 -14.76 -8.18 7.22
C VAL A 28 -13.83 -7.07 6.72
N PHE A 29 -12.79 -7.43 5.97
CA PHE A 29 -11.81 -6.46 5.44
C PHE A 29 -12.41 -5.57 4.35
N ARG A 30 -13.30 -6.09 3.52
CA ARG A 30 -14.02 -5.26 2.53
C ARG A 30 -14.85 -4.16 3.19
N ARG A 31 -15.54 -4.45 4.28
CA ARG A 31 -16.29 -3.43 5.06
C ARG A 31 -15.36 -2.41 5.73
N LEU A 32 -14.22 -2.87 6.24
CA LEU A 32 -13.22 -2.00 6.83
C LEU A 32 -12.67 -1.01 5.81
N LEU A 33 -12.34 -1.48 4.61
CA LEU A 33 -11.71 -0.67 3.57
C LEU A 33 -12.72 0.20 2.78
N ALA A 34 -13.96 -0.24 2.61
CA ALA A 34 -14.94 0.43 1.75
C ALA A 34 -15.13 1.94 2.05
N PRO A 35 -15.17 2.42 3.30
CA PRO A 35 -15.30 3.86 3.57
C PRO A 35 -14.15 4.70 3.05
N LEU A 36 -12.94 4.13 2.97
CA LEU A 36 -11.72 4.81 2.52
C LEU A 36 -11.71 5.07 1.01
N PHE A 37 -12.48 4.30 0.25
CA PHE A 37 -12.54 4.35 -1.22
C PHE A 37 -13.90 4.82 -1.76
N THR A 38 -14.68 5.52 -0.95
CA THR A 38 -15.94 6.12 -1.43
C THR A 38 -15.66 7.27 -2.40
N PRO A 39 -16.61 7.59 -3.33
CA PRO A 39 -16.47 8.76 -4.20
C PRO A 39 -16.23 10.08 -3.46
N ILE A 40 -16.72 10.20 -2.25
CA ILE A 40 -16.49 11.39 -1.40
C ILE A 40 -15.05 11.41 -0.90
N ALA A 41 -14.54 10.28 -0.37
CA ALA A 41 -13.17 10.17 0.09
C ALA A 41 -12.17 10.44 -1.05
N VAL A 42 -12.41 9.83 -2.22
CA VAL A 42 -11.55 10.03 -3.41
C VAL A 42 -11.57 11.50 -3.88
N ARG A 43 -12.75 12.15 -3.90
CA ARG A 43 -12.81 13.59 -4.24
C ARG A 43 -12.04 14.45 -3.25
N GLY A 44 -12.02 14.09 -1.97
CA GLY A 44 -11.23 14.80 -0.96
C GLY A 44 -9.72 14.76 -1.18
N MET A 45 -9.23 13.82 -2.01
CA MET A 45 -7.80 13.68 -2.32
C MET A 45 -7.35 14.49 -3.55
N VAL A 46 -8.28 15.01 -4.36
CA VAL A 46 -7.97 15.61 -5.68
C VAL A 46 -6.95 16.72 -5.58
N ASP A 47 -7.12 17.67 -4.65
CA ASP A 47 -6.22 18.81 -4.51
C ASP A 47 -4.80 18.39 -4.11
N GLU A 48 -4.67 17.39 -3.26
CA GLU A 48 -3.37 16.84 -2.87
C GLU A 48 -2.71 16.10 -4.03
N LEU A 49 -3.45 15.26 -4.73
CA LEU A 49 -2.97 14.54 -5.90
C LEU A 49 -2.48 15.49 -6.99
N GLN A 50 -3.23 16.59 -7.21
CA GLN A 50 -2.86 17.62 -8.18
C GLN A 50 -1.59 18.37 -7.74
N ARG A 51 -1.49 18.79 -6.48
CA ARG A 51 -0.29 19.45 -5.94
C ARG A 51 0.95 18.56 -6.08
N ARG A 52 0.81 17.27 -5.80
CA ARG A 52 1.88 16.28 -5.93
C ARG A 52 2.33 16.14 -7.38
N ALA A 53 1.39 16.01 -8.32
CA ALA A 53 1.69 15.92 -9.75
C ALA A 53 2.45 17.16 -10.22
N VAL A 54 1.96 18.37 -9.90
CA VAL A 54 2.62 19.63 -10.24
C VAL A 54 4.03 19.69 -9.63
N GLY A 55 4.19 19.37 -8.35
CA GLY A 55 5.49 19.38 -7.69
C GLY A 55 6.52 18.43 -8.31
N LEU A 56 6.08 17.26 -8.81
CA LEU A 56 6.97 16.35 -9.54
C LEU A 56 7.35 16.92 -10.91
N ILE A 57 6.39 17.49 -11.64
CA ILE A 57 6.63 18.10 -12.95
C ILE A 57 7.62 19.28 -12.83
N ASP A 58 7.45 20.12 -11.83
CA ASP A 58 8.32 21.28 -11.60
C ASP A 58 9.79 20.90 -11.40
N ARG A 59 10.08 19.70 -10.85
CA ARG A 59 11.44 19.21 -10.67
C ARG A 59 12.21 19.01 -11.98
N PHE A 60 11.54 18.73 -13.07
CA PHE A 60 12.18 18.49 -14.36
C PHE A 60 11.77 19.48 -15.46
N ALA A 61 10.74 20.29 -15.26
CA ALA A 61 10.24 21.24 -16.26
C ALA A 61 11.35 22.15 -16.81
N ALA A 62 12.23 22.67 -15.93
CA ALA A 62 13.35 23.53 -16.34
C ALA A 62 14.43 22.82 -17.18
N ARG A 63 14.52 21.48 -17.11
CA ARG A 63 15.46 20.69 -17.90
C ARG A 63 14.95 20.43 -19.32
N GLY A 64 13.66 20.63 -19.60
CA GLY A 64 13.01 20.38 -20.89
C GLY A 64 12.95 18.92 -21.31
N GLN A 65 13.40 17.99 -20.46
CA GLN A 65 13.40 16.55 -20.67
C GLN A 65 13.38 15.80 -19.33
N CYS A 66 12.85 14.58 -19.32
CA CYS A 66 12.83 13.72 -18.13
C CYS A 66 12.89 12.24 -18.52
N ASP A 67 13.28 11.40 -17.57
CA ASP A 67 12.91 9.99 -17.58
C ASP A 67 11.51 9.89 -16.93
N PHE A 68 10.47 9.73 -17.75
CA PHE A 68 9.10 9.78 -17.27
C PHE A 68 8.81 8.72 -16.21
N ILE A 69 9.40 7.53 -16.32
CA ILE A 69 9.23 6.45 -15.34
C ILE A 69 9.89 6.83 -14.01
N ALA A 70 11.17 7.21 -14.05
CA ALA A 70 11.94 7.49 -12.85
C ALA A 70 11.57 8.84 -12.19
N ASP A 71 11.29 9.88 -13.00
CA ASP A 71 11.05 11.23 -12.51
C ASP A 71 9.57 11.46 -12.11
N PHE A 72 8.62 10.67 -12.69
CA PHE A 72 7.19 10.89 -12.47
C PHE A 72 6.41 9.60 -12.15
N ALA A 73 6.32 8.64 -13.09
CA ALA A 73 5.34 7.55 -13.02
C ALA A 73 5.52 6.63 -11.81
N ALA A 74 6.75 6.38 -11.34
CA ALA A 74 7.00 5.61 -10.14
C ALA A 74 6.83 6.45 -8.86
N ARG A 75 7.24 7.72 -8.90
CA ARG A 75 7.22 8.61 -7.73
C ARG A 75 5.83 9.08 -7.35
N TYR A 76 4.97 9.31 -8.33
CA TYR A 76 3.62 9.82 -8.10
C TYR A 76 2.75 8.86 -7.28
N PRO A 77 2.55 7.58 -7.65
CA PRO A 77 1.76 6.66 -6.85
C PRO A 77 2.40 6.34 -5.51
N THR A 78 3.73 6.16 -5.48
CA THR A 78 4.45 5.87 -4.23
C THR A 78 4.31 7.00 -3.22
N GLY A 79 4.52 8.25 -3.65
CA GLY A 79 4.32 9.41 -2.77
C GLY A 79 2.86 9.59 -2.35
N THR A 80 1.90 9.26 -3.22
CA THR A 80 0.48 9.25 -2.87
C THR A 80 0.19 8.19 -1.79
N PHE A 81 0.74 6.98 -1.93
CA PHE A 81 0.64 5.94 -0.93
C PHE A 81 1.19 6.41 0.42
N LEU A 82 2.41 6.96 0.46
CA LEU A 82 3.01 7.47 1.68
C LEU A 82 2.11 8.50 2.37
N HIS A 83 1.57 9.45 1.61
CA HIS A 83 0.66 10.47 2.14
C HIS A 83 -0.61 9.85 2.74
N LEU A 84 -1.27 8.95 2.01
CA LEU A 84 -2.52 8.32 2.45
C LEU A 84 -2.33 7.46 3.72
N PHE A 85 -1.16 6.86 3.87
CA PHE A 85 -0.81 6.03 5.02
C PHE A 85 -0.14 6.81 6.16
N GLY A 86 0.01 8.13 5.99
CA GLY A 86 0.63 8.98 7.01
C GLY A 86 2.12 8.70 7.21
N LEU A 87 2.80 8.29 6.14
CA LEU A 87 4.23 8.03 6.12
C LEU A 87 5.02 9.27 5.68
N PRO A 88 6.23 9.49 6.23
CA PRO A 88 7.09 10.58 5.81
C PRO A 88 7.51 10.45 4.34
N GLU A 89 7.52 11.57 3.60
CA GLU A 89 7.94 11.59 2.19
C GLU A 89 9.42 11.25 2.00
N GLU A 90 10.23 11.43 3.02
CA GLU A 90 11.65 11.05 3.06
C GLU A 90 11.87 9.56 2.83
N ARG A 91 10.84 8.73 3.07
CA ARG A 91 10.88 7.30 2.81
C ARG A 91 10.54 6.90 1.37
N LEU A 92 10.31 7.89 0.47
CA LEU A 92 9.92 7.62 -0.92
C LEU A 92 10.89 6.68 -1.64
N ASP A 93 12.19 6.96 -1.56
CA ASP A 93 13.20 6.16 -2.27
C ASP A 93 13.34 4.74 -1.68
N GLU A 94 13.11 4.57 -0.38
CA GLU A 94 13.03 3.25 0.26
C GLU A 94 11.87 2.42 -0.30
N PHE A 95 10.67 3.00 -0.37
CA PHE A 95 9.49 2.30 -0.90
C PHE A 95 9.61 2.02 -2.40
N LEU A 96 10.24 2.90 -3.17
CA LEU A 96 10.55 2.65 -4.58
C LEU A 96 11.51 1.46 -4.75
N ALA A 97 12.54 1.35 -3.91
CA ALA A 97 13.46 0.22 -3.93
C ALA A 97 12.77 -1.09 -3.56
N LEU A 98 11.96 -1.10 -2.48
CA LEU A 98 11.19 -2.26 -2.05
C LEU A 98 10.23 -2.73 -3.15
N ALA A 99 9.48 -1.82 -3.77
CA ALA A 99 8.57 -2.14 -4.86
C ALA A 99 9.33 -2.69 -6.08
N SER A 100 10.43 -2.07 -6.46
CA SER A 100 11.25 -2.51 -7.60
C SER A 100 11.74 -3.95 -7.40
N THR A 101 12.28 -4.28 -6.25
CA THR A 101 12.75 -5.65 -5.95
C THR A 101 11.57 -6.63 -5.93
N PHE A 102 10.47 -6.27 -5.28
CA PHE A 102 9.28 -7.12 -5.18
C PHE A 102 8.75 -7.55 -6.56
N PHE A 103 8.59 -6.58 -7.48
CA PHE A 103 7.97 -6.84 -8.78
C PHE A 103 8.95 -7.33 -9.86
N ARG A 104 10.24 -6.99 -9.76
CA ARG A 104 11.20 -7.21 -10.86
C ARG A 104 12.26 -8.24 -10.56
N SER A 105 12.50 -8.59 -9.30
CA SER A 105 13.47 -9.65 -9.01
C SER A 105 12.98 -11.00 -9.53
N THR A 106 13.87 -11.71 -10.20
CA THR A 106 13.66 -13.08 -10.65
C THR A 106 14.29 -14.11 -9.69
N ASP A 107 15.04 -13.63 -8.69
CA ASP A 107 15.63 -14.47 -7.66
C ASP A 107 14.61 -14.70 -6.52
N PRO A 108 14.19 -15.95 -6.27
CA PRO A 108 13.25 -16.28 -5.20
C PRO A 108 13.77 -15.92 -3.81
N ALA A 109 15.08 -16.03 -3.56
CA ALA A 109 15.66 -15.69 -2.26
C ALA A 109 15.64 -14.20 -2.02
N GLU A 110 16.05 -13.40 -3.01
CA GLU A 110 15.96 -11.93 -2.94
C GLU A 110 14.51 -11.46 -2.73
N ARG A 111 13.55 -12.10 -3.41
CA ARG A 111 12.13 -11.77 -3.24
C ARG A 111 11.62 -12.11 -1.84
N ALA A 112 12.01 -13.25 -1.28
CA ALA A 112 11.63 -13.65 0.07
C ALA A 112 12.18 -12.67 1.13
N ASP A 113 13.44 -12.28 1.00
CA ASP A 113 14.07 -11.28 1.85
C ASP A 113 13.38 -9.93 1.74
N ASN A 114 13.03 -9.52 0.53
CA ASN A 114 12.30 -8.26 0.28
C ASN A 114 10.90 -8.27 0.92
N ILE A 115 10.14 -9.36 0.81
CA ILE A 115 8.86 -9.51 1.50
C ILE A 115 9.03 -9.34 3.00
N THR A 116 10.04 -9.98 3.57
CA THR A 116 10.37 -9.85 5.01
C THR A 116 10.66 -8.40 5.40
N GLN A 117 11.41 -7.67 4.56
CA GLN A 117 11.69 -6.25 4.78
C GLN A 117 10.41 -5.39 4.71
N ILE A 118 9.53 -5.63 3.73
CA ILE A 118 8.25 -4.91 3.64
C ILE A 118 7.42 -5.13 4.91
N TYR A 119 7.29 -6.38 5.38
CA TYR A 119 6.58 -6.67 6.63
C TYR A 119 7.19 -5.97 7.84
N ALA A 120 8.52 -5.95 7.97
CA ALA A 120 9.20 -5.27 9.07
C ALA A 120 8.93 -3.75 9.06
N VAL A 121 8.94 -3.14 7.88
CA VAL A 121 8.61 -1.71 7.70
C VAL A 121 7.16 -1.43 8.09
N LEU A 122 6.23 -2.26 7.62
CA LEU A 122 4.81 -2.11 7.94
C LEU A 122 4.54 -2.36 9.44
N ASP A 123 5.13 -3.39 10.05
CA ASP A 123 4.97 -3.66 11.49
C ASP A 123 5.42 -2.46 12.34
N ALA A 124 6.59 -1.90 12.03
CA ALA A 124 7.11 -0.73 12.74
C ALA A 124 6.15 0.47 12.62
N LEU A 125 5.68 0.76 11.39
CA LEU A 125 4.72 1.84 11.15
C LEU A 125 3.42 1.64 11.94
N PHE A 126 2.83 0.44 11.90
CA PHE A 126 1.54 0.19 12.54
C PHE A 126 1.63 0.22 14.05
N ARG A 127 2.74 -0.20 14.64
CA ARG A 127 2.99 -0.01 16.07
C ARG A 127 3.06 1.45 16.45
N GLU A 128 3.69 2.28 15.61
CA GLU A 128 3.71 3.73 15.81
C GLU A 128 2.29 4.31 15.73
N LYS A 129 1.52 3.94 14.70
CA LYS A 129 0.13 4.39 14.54
C LYS A 129 -0.80 3.88 15.65
N GLN A 130 -0.57 2.70 16.19
CA GLN A 130 -1.30 2.20 17.35
C GLN A 130 -1.03 3.03 18.61
N ALA A 131 0.23 3.46 18.80
CA ALA A 131 0.65 4.27 19.93
C ALA A 131 0.23 5.75 19.80
N SER A 132 0.24 6.28 18.58
CA SER A 132 -0.07 7.68 18.25
C SER A 132 -0.89 7.78 16.96
N PRO A 133 -2.20 7.49 17.00
CA PRO A 133 -3.03 7.47 15.81
C PRO A 133 -3.24 8.86 15.23
N GLY A 134 -3.20 8.92 13.88
CA GLY A 134 -3.57 10.09 13.09
C GLY A 134 -4.94 9.93 12.43
N THR A 135 -5.15 10.70 11.34
CA THR A 135 -6.35 10.63 10.49
C THR A 135 -6.11 9.88 9.18
N ASP A 136 -4.97 9.21 9.08
CA ASP A 136 -4.54 8.46 7.91
C ASP A 136 -5.19 7.06 7.83
N ILE A 137 -5.00 6.42 6.67
CA ILE A 137 -5.53 5.07 6.40
C ILE A 137 -4.95 4.04 7.37
N ALA A 138 -3.64 4.09 7.62
CA ALA A 138 -2.98 3.17 8.53
C ALA A 138 -3.58 3.24 9.94
N SER A 139 -3.76 4.43 10.49
CA SER A 139 -4.41 4.63 11.79
C SER A 139 -5.84 4.08 11.82
N THR A 140 -6.59 4.29 10.74
CA THR A 140 -7.97 3.79 10.63
C THR A 140 -8.01 2.26 10.70
N ILE A 141 -7.10 1.58 10.00
CA ILE A 141 -7.06 0.11 9.94
C ILE A 141 -6.59 -0.48 11.28
N VAL A 142 -5.53 0.07 11.86
CA VAL A 142 -4.98 -0.40 13.15
C VAL A 142 -6.00 -0.28 14.29
N LEU A 143 -6.81 0.77 14.27
CA LEU A 143 -7.84 1.01 15.29
C LEU A 143 -9.16 0.28 15.04
N ALA A 144 -9.30 -0.38 13.89
CA ALA A 144 -10.54 -1.07 13.52
C ALA A 144 -10.88 -2.18 14.52
N ARG A 145 -12.18 -2.39 14.66
CA ARG A 145 -12.75 -3.40 15.55
C ARG A 145 -13.66 -4.33 14.76
N ASP A 146 -13.71 -5.58 15.18
CA ASP A 146 -14.65 -6.56 14.65
C ASP A 146 -16.08 -6.26 15.12
N ALA A 147 -17.03 -7.10 14.70
CA ALA A 147 -18.45 -6.98 15.09
C ALA A 147 -18.70 -7.12 16.60
N ASN A 148 -17.76 -7.69 17.34
CA ASN A 148 -17.81 -7.87 18.80
C ASN A 148 -17.07 -6.77 19.56
N GLY A 149 -16.52 -5.75 18.85
CA GLY A 149 -15.74 -4.68 19.43
C GLY A 149 -14.29 -5.05 19.77
N GLN A 150 -13.82 -6.24 19.33
CA GLN A 150 -12.44 -6.68 19.56
C GLN A 150 -11.51 -6.16 18.47
N PRO A 151 -10.23 -5.91 18.78
CA PRO A 151 -9.24 -5.58 17.75
C PRO A 151 -9.09 -6.78 16.79
N HIS A 152 -8.83 -6.49 15.52
CA HIS A 152 -8.44 -7.52 14.57
C HIS A 152 -7.08 -8.12 14.92
N ASP A 153 -6.86 -9.37 14.49
CA ASP A 153 -5.56 -10.03 14.66
C ASP A 153 -4.46 -9.21 13.97
N TRP A 154 -3.32 -9.05 14.64
CA TRP A 154 -2.21 -8.24 14.14
C TRP A 154 -1.66 -8.75 12.81
N SER A 155 -1.59 -10.07 12.65
CA SER A 155 -1.17 -10.69 11.39
C SER A 155 -2.13 -10.37 10.24
N ASP A 156 -3.42 -10.34 10.50
CA ASP A 156 -4.43 -10.01 9.48
C ASP A 156 -4.37 -8.53 9.08
N ILE A 157 -4.14 -7.65 10.04
CA ILE A 157 -3.88 -6.23 9.78
C ILE A 157 -2.66 -6.09 8.86
N LEU A 158 -1.52 -6.70 9.21
CA LEU A 158 -0.30 -6.63 8.41
C LEU A 158 -0.48 -7.21 7.01
N ASN A 159 -1.22 -8.31 6.87
CA ASN A 159 -1.50 -8.91 5.57
C ASN A 159 -2.41 -8.01 4.70
N CYS A 160 -3.37 -7.33 5.31
CA CYS A 160 -4.20 -6.34 4.62
C CYS A 160 -3.36 -5.16 4.11
N GLU A 161 -2.49 -4.67 4.95
CA GLU A 161 -1.63 -3.53 4.63
C GLU A 161 -0.55 -3.88 3.61
N PHE A 162 0.00 -5.08 3.69
CA PHE A 162 0.90 -5.58 2.67
C PHE A 162 0.23 -5.58 1.29
N LEU A 163 -1.02 -6.05 1.20
CA LEU A 163 -1.77 -6.01 -0.06
C LEU A 163 -1.96 -4.58 -0.56
N LEU A 164 -2.36 -3.65 0.32
CA LEU A 164 -2.57 -2.25 -0.06
C LEU A 164 -1.27 -1.58 -0.50
N CYS A 165 -0.16 -1.88 0.16
CA CYS A 165 1.17 -1.41 -0.20
C CYS A 165 1.55 -1.90 -1.61
N VAL A 166 1.52 -3.20 -1.83
CA VAL A 166 1.89 -3.80 -3.12
C VAL A 166 0.97 -3.32 -4.25
N ALA A 167 -0.34 -3.29 -4.02
CA ALA A 167 -1.31 -2.84 -5.02
C ALA A 167 -1.16 -1.35 -5.37
N GLY A 168 -0.77 -0.52 -4.41
CA GLY A 168 -0.65 0.93 -4.59
C GLY A 168 0.66 1.38 -5.27
N LEU A 169 1.72 0.57 -5.22
CA LEU A 169 3.04 1.01 -5.65
C LEU A 169 3.31 0.79 -7.15
N ASP A 170 2.93 -0.33 -7.74
CA ASP A 170 3.34 -0.69 -9.10
C ASP A 170 2.21 -0.65 -10.14
N THR A 171 0.98 -0.94 -9.77
CA THR A 171 -0.13 -1.02 -10.74
C THR A 171 -0.38 0.31 -11.45
N VAL A 172 -0.27 1.43 -10.74
CA VAL A 172 -0.44 2.77 -11.32
C VAL A 172 0.79 3.20 -12.12
N THR A 173 2.00 2.76 -11.73
CA THR A 173 3.25 3.06 -12.46
C THR A 173 3.24 2.51 -13.87
N ASN A 174 2.59 1.37 -14.10
CA ASN A 174 2.58 0.64 -15.36
C ASN A 174 1.31 0.91 -16.21
N THR A 175 0.45 1.85 -15.80
CA THR A 175 -0.74 2.26 -16.53
C THR A 175 -0.45 3.44 -17.46
#